data_5845a86d7477223c3399d50ece80e08d
#
_entry.id   5845a86d7477223c3399d50ece80e08d
#
_cell.length_a   1.000
_cell.length_b   1.000
_cell.length_c   1.000
_cell.angle_alpha   90.00
_cell.angle_beta   90.00
_cell.angle_gamma   90.00
#
_symmetry.space_group_name_H-M   'P 1'
#
loop_
_entity.id
_entity.type
_entity.pdbx_description
1 polymer ?
#
loop_
_entity_poly.entity_id
_entity_poly.type
_entity_poly.pdbx_seq_one_letter_code
_entity_poly.pdbx_strand_id
1 'polypeptide(L)'
;FVVKLDVDLKTEKEEKENLIVIGGPGTNIISRDINSSLKIKFNEKNIWAGIENAAGKNYSSDRDAIIARIKNPFDKSKYIIYLAGLRAVGTKSAILGISNFWERVLEDYNDQDNWAVVVRGFDLNSDGKVDSVDLV
;
A
#
# COMPACT_ATOMS: atom_id res chain seq x y z
N PHE A 1 -13.47 -8.97 11.78
CA PHE A 1 -12.80 -9.27 10.50
C PHE A 1 -12.00 -10.56 10.59
N VAL A 2 -11.63 -11.11 9.44
CA VAL A 2 -10.90 -12.38 9.33
C VAL A 2 -9.56 -12.12 8.66
N VAL A 3 -8.48 -12.71 9.19
CA VAL A 3 -7.15 -12.65 8.58
C VAL A 3 -6.94 -13.90 7.72
N LYS A 4 -6.57 -13.71 6.47
CA LYS A 4 -6.31 -14.79 5.52
C LYS A 4 -5.02 -14.53 4.74
N LEU A 5 -4.38 -15.60 4.31
CA LEU A 5 -3.33 -15.51 3.30
C LEU A 5 -3.96 -15.21 1.94
N ASP A 6 -3.22 -14.50 1.09
CA ASP A 6 -3.67 -14.13 -0.27
C ASP A 6 -4.07 -15.36 -1.10
N VAL A 7 -3.29 -16.43 -1.00
CA VAL A 7 -3.56 -17.68 -1.72
C VAL A 7 -4.89 -18.32 -1.27
N ASP A 8 -5.19 -18.26 0.02
CA ASP A 8 -6.45 -18.81 0.56
C ASP A 8 -7.64 -17.95 0.13
N LEU A 9 -7.47 -16.63 0.13
CA LEU A 9 -8.49 -15.70 -0.35
C LEU A 9 -8.86 -15.98 -1.81
N LYS A 10 -7.86 -16.20 -2.67
CA LYS A 10 -8.06 -16.54 -4.09
C LYS A 10 -8.70 -17.89 -4.25
N THR A 11 -8.24 -18.91 -3.55
CA THR A 11 -8.77 -20.27 -3.60
C THR A 11 -10.24 -20.31 -3.17
N GLU A 12 -10.59 -19.57 -2.13
CA GLU A 12 -11.96 -19.46 -1.60
C GLU A 12 -12.83 -18.48 -2.39
N LYS A 13 -12.27 -17.79 -3.39
CA LYS A 13 -12.94 -16.79 -4.24
C LYS A 13 -13.59 -15.65 -3.44
N GLU A 14 -12.86 -15.16 -2.44
CA GLU A 14 -13.31 -14.09 -1.55
C GLU A 14 -12.71 -12.72 -1.87
N GLU A 15 -12.05 -12.56 -3.02
CA GLU A 15 -11.44 -11.29 -3.44
C GLU A 15 -12.46 -10.18 -3.72
N LYS A 16 -13.75 -10.49 -3.75
CA LYS A 16 -14.84 -9.55 -4.02
C LYS A 16 -15.37 -8.84 -2.77
N GLU A 17 -14.73 -9.02 -1.62
CA GLU A 17 -15.15 -8.43 -0.37
C GLU A 17 -14.47 -7.06 -0.11
N ASN A 18 -14.86 -6.40 0.99
CA ASN A 18 -14.04 -5.30 1.51
C ASN A 18 -12.76 -5.90 2.08
N LEU A 19 -11.62 -5.39 1.64
CA LEU A 19 -10.33 -5.96 1.98
C LEU A 19 -9.39 -4.92 2.57
N ILE A 20 -8.54 -5.36 3.48
CA ILE A 20 -7.28 -4.69 3.82
C ILE A 20 -6.18 -5.58 3.27
N VAL A 21 -5.46 -5.09 2.28
CA VAL A 21 -4.40 -5.83 1.59
C VAL A 21 -3.05 -5.30 2.06
N ILE A 22 -2.23 -6.17 2.63
CA ILE A 22 -0.94 -5.83 3.21
C ILE A 22 0.17 -6.58 2.47
N GLY A 23 1.17 -5.83 2.02
CA GLY A 23 2.31 -6.36 1.27
C GLY A 23 2.24 -6.04 -0.22
N GLY A 24 3.41 -5.92 -0.83
CA GLY A 24 3.55 -5.55 -2.23
C GLY A 24 3.38 -6.72 -3.20
N PRO A 25 3.40 -6.43 -4.51
CA PRO A 25 3.11 -7.43 -5.55
C PRO A 25 4.15 -8.55 -5.64
N GLY A 26 5.33 -8.39 -5.04
CA GLY A 26 6.33 -9.45 -5.00
C GLY A 26 5.96 -10.61 -4.08
N THR A 27 5.10 -10.38 -3.09
CA THR A 27 4.76 -11.37 -2.07
C THR A 27 3.26 -11.58 -1.88
N ASN A 28 2.41 -10.78 -2.52
CA ASN A 28 0.97 -10.84 -2.35
C ASN A 28 0.28 -10.88 -3.71
N ILE A 29 -0.47 -11.94 -3.98
CA ILE A 29 -1.16 -12.16 -5.25
C ILE A 29 -2.23 -11.10 -5.50
N ILE A 30 -2.97 -10.71 -4.46
CA ILE A 30 -4.00 -9.67 -4.59
C ILE A 30 -3.35 -8.33 -4.95
N SER A 31 -2.23 -8.00 -4.34
CA SER A 31 -1.45 -6.79 -4.67
C SER A 31 -1.03 -6.77 -6.13
N ARG A 32 -0.62 -7.91 -6.65
CA ARG A 32 -0.25 -8.07 -8.06
C ARG A 32 -1.45 -7.85 -8.97
N ASP A 33 -2.60 -8.42 -8.63
CA ASP A 33 -3.82 -8.33 -9.43
C ASP A 33 -4.38 -6.90 -9.48
N ILE A 34 -4.26 -6.12 -8.40
CA ILE A 34 -4.83 -4.77 -8.31
C ILE A 34 -3.86 -3.66 -8.75
N ASN A 35 -2.58 -3.96 -8.97
CA ASN A 35 -1.57 -2.93 -9.22
C ASN A 35 -1.92 -2.00 -10.38
N SER A 36 -2.46 -2.54 -11.48
CA SER A 36 -2.86 -1.75 -12.65
C SER A 36 -4.05 -0.81 -12.38
N SER A 37 -4.82 -1.08 -11.33
CA SER A 37 -5.97 -0.27 -10.93
C SER A 37 -5.60 0.90 -10.02
N LEU A 38 -4.34 0.94 -9.55
CA LEU A 38 -3.86 1.98 -8.63
C LEU A 38 -3.42 3.21 -9.42
N LYS A 39 -3.65 4.39 -8.85
CA LYS A 39 -3.18 5.65 -9.41
C LYS A 39 -1.69 5.92 -9.05
N ILE A 40 -1.26 5.44 -7.91
CA ILE A 40 0.14 5.33 -7.51
C ILE A 40 0.43 3.84 -7.42
N LYS A 41 1.39 3.35 -8.15
CA LYS A 41 1.58 1.91 -8.34
C LYS A 41 3.03 1.50 -8.44
N PHE A 42 3.29 0.22 -8.23
CA PHE A 42 4.59 -0.36 -8.50
C PHE A 42 4.86 -0.41 -10.01
N ASN A 43 6.10 -0.22 -10.40
CA ASN A 43 6.51 -0.29 -11.80
C ASN A 43 6.07 -1.63 -12.40
N GLU A 44 5.30 -1.59 -13.49
CA GLU A 44 4.70 -2.80 -14.06
C GLU A 44 5.69 -3.73 -14.74
N LYS A 45 6.81 -3.17 -15.23
CA LYS A 45 7.88 -3.96 -15.87
C LYS A 45 8.80 -4.61 -14.86
N ASN A 46 9.05 -3.90 -13.74
CA ASN A 46 9.89 -4.38 -12.65
C ASN A 46 9.39 -3.81 -11.33
N ILE A 47 8.65 -4.62 -10.60
CA ILE A 47 8.02 -4.21 -9.32
C ILE A 47 9.04 -3.76 -8.26
N TRP A 48 10.30 -4.13 -8.41
CA TRP A 48 11.38 -3.75 -7.50
C TRP A 48 12.06 -2.44 -7.89
N ALA A 49 11.75 -1.88 -9.08
CA ALA A 49 12.35 -0.65 -9.56
C ALA A 49 11.83 0.60 -8.86
N GLY A 50 10.64 0.54 -8.29
CA GLY A 50 10.09 1.65 -7.55
C GLY A 50 8.58 1.74 -7.61
N ILE A 51 8.08 2.75 -6.92
CA ILE A 51 6.68 3.16 -6.89
C ILE A 51 6.57 4.43 -7.76
N GLU A 52 5.61 4.48 -8.65
CA GLU A 52 5.44 5.59 -9.60
C GLU A 52 4.10 6.28 -9.38
N ASN A 53 4.10 7.62 -9.40
CA ASN A 53 2.87 8.39 -9.43
C ASN A 53 2.46 8.73 -10.86
N ALA A 54 1.27 9.32 -11.03
CA ALA A 54 0.74 9.68 -12.34
C ALA A 54 1.59 10.72 -13.09
N ALA A 55 2.38 11.53 -12.38
CA ALA A 55 3.29 12.52 -12.95
C ALA A 55 4.65 11.93 -13.38
N GLY A 56 4.85 10.63 -13.18
CA GLY A 56 6.09 9.95 -13.55
C GLY A 56 7.19 10.02 -12.49
N LYS A 57 6.91 10.56 -11.30
CA LYS A 57 7.88 10.55 -10.21
C LYS A 57 8.03 9.13 -9.68
N ASN A 58 9.28 8.70 -9.52
CA ASN A 58 9.63 7.38 -9.00
C ASN A 58 10.15 7.48 -7.57
N TYR A 59 9.65 6.60 -6.71
CA TYR A 59 10.05 6.46 -5.32
C TYR A 59 10.72 5.09 -5.17
N SER A 60 11.99 5.07 -4.82
CA SER A 60 12.79 3.84 -4.86
C SER A 60 13.53 3.52 -3.55
N SER A 61 13.22 4.22 -2.47
CA SER A 61 13.77 3.86 -1.16
C SER A 61 13.13 2.57 -0.65
N ASP A 62 13.92 1.74 0.01
CA ASP A 62 13.41 0.52 0.67
C ASP A 62 12.33 0.82 1.72
N ARG A 63 12.28 2.05 2.21
CA ARG A 63 11.32 2.52 3.22
C ARG A 63 10.09 3.17 2.61
N ASP A 64 10.00 3.25 1.28
CA ASP A 64 8.85 3.82 0.59
C ASP A 64 7.70 2.83 0.53
N ALA A 65 6.51 3.34 0.69
CA ALA A 65 5.30 2.52 0.64
C ALA A 65 4.10 3.32 0.13
N ILE A 66 3.14 2.59 -0.43
CA ILE A 66 1.84 3.10 -0.81
C ILE A 66 0.87 2.88 0.35
N ILE A 67 0.08 3.92 0.65
CA ILE A 67 -1.17 3.78 1.40
C ILE A 67 -2.26 4.26 0.47
N ALA A 68 -3.25 3.41 0.20
CA ALA A 68 -4.31 3.73 -0.75
C ALA A 68 -5.67 3.21 -0.28
N ARG A 69 -6.72 3.87 -0.75
CA ARG A 69 -8.09 3.40 -0.68
C ARG A 69 -8.65 3.45 -2.09
N ILE A 70 -9.09 2.31 -2.60
CA ILE A 70 -9.66 2.18 -3.94
C ILE A 70 -10.96 1.39 -3.89
N LYS A 71 -11.80 1.55 -4.92
CA LYS A 71 -12.87 0.59 -5.16
C LYS A 71 -12.25 -0.74 -5.54
N ASN A 72 -12.81 -1.83 -5.00
CA ASN A 72 -12.33 -3.17 -5.30
C ASN A 72 -12.57 -3.48 -6.79
N PRO A 73 -11.52 -3.77 -7.59
CA PRO A 73 -11.69 -4.07 -9.02
C PRO A 73 -12.53 -5.32 -9.29
N PHE A 74 -12.64 -6.21 -8.31
CA PHE A 74 -13.40 -7.46 -8.44
C PHE A 74 -14.88 -7.30 -8.09
N ASP A 75 -15.23 -6.25 -7.33
CA ASP A 75 -16.61 -5.84 -7.03
C ASP A 75 -16.61 -4.36 -6.61
N LYS A 76 -17.03 -3.49 -7.51
CA LYS A 76 -16.96 -2.03 -7.32
C LYS A 76 -17.90 -1.48 -6.25
N SER A 77 -18.75 -2.31 -5.65
CA SER A 77 -19.52 -1.93 -4.47
C SER A 77 -18.72 -2.03 -3.17
N LYS A 78 -17.53 -2.60 -3.24
CA LYS A 78 -16.62 -2.83 -2.12
C LYS A 78 -15.36 -1.98 -2.25
N TYR A 79 -14.60 -1.87 -1.16
CA TYR A 79 -13.38 -1.09 -1.11
C TYR A 79 -12.18 -1.94 -0.67
N ILE A 80 -11.01 -1.52 -1.13
CA ILE A 80 -9.73 -2.05 -0.68
C ILE A 80 -8.95 -0.92 -0.02
N ILE A 81 -8.44 -1.18 1.19
CA ILE A 81 -7.38 -0.39 1.81
C ILE A 81 -6.07 -1.14 1.54
N TYR A 82 -5.11 -0.45 0.96
CA TYR A 82 -3.86 -1.03 0.49
C TYR A 82 -2.67 -0.45 1.24
N LEU A 83 -1.87 -1.32 1.83
CA LEU A 83 -0.68 -0.97 2.61
C LEU A 83 0.49 -1.80 2.07
N ALA A 84 1.34 -1.21 1.24
CA ALA A 84 2.36 -1.96 0.53
C ALA A 84 3.64 -1.18 0.33
N GLY A 85 4.75 -1.73 0.82
CA GLY A 85 6.07 -1.19 0.62
C GLY A 85 6.83 -1.83 -0.51
N LEU A 86 7.84 -1.12 -1.00
CA LEU A 86 8.78 -1.65 -1.98
C LEU A 86 9.56 -2.84 -1.39
N ARG A 87 9.84 -2.78 -0.10
CA ARG A 87 10.44 -3.85 0.70
C ARG A 87 9.64 -4.02 2.00
N ALA A 88 9.98 -5.02 2.78
CA ALA A 88 9.30 -5.31 4.05
C ALA A 88 9.30 -4.11 5.01
N VAL A 89 10.40 -3.36 5.08
CA VAL A 89 10.51 -2.16 5.92
C VAL A 89 9.56 -1.06 5.44
N GLY A 90 9.33 -0.96 4.14
CA GLY A 90 8.33 -0.04 3.57
C GLY A 90 6.91 -0.44 3.99
N THR A 91 6.57 -1.71 3.90
CA THR A 91 5.26 -2.20 4.37
C THR A 91 5.05 -1.91 5.85
N LYS A 92 6.07 -2.12 6.68
CA LYS A 92 6.03 -1.74 8.11
C LYS A 92 5.81 -0.24 8.28
N SER A 93 6.44 0.58 7.42
CA SER A 93 6.28 2.04 7.45
C SER A 93 4.83 2.45 7.13
N ALA A 94 4.19 1.78 6.15
CA ALA A 94 2.79 2.02 5.85
C ALA A 94 1.88 1.68 7.03
N ILE A 95 2.11 0.55 7.67
CA ILE A 95 1.34 0.12 8.85
C ILE A 95 1.51 1.11 9.99
N LEU A 96 2.75 1.52 10.27
CA LEU A 96 3.04 2.51 11.31
C LEU A 96 2.40 3.86 10.98
N GLY A 97 2.44 4.26 9.70
CA GLY A 97 1.82 5.50 9.22
C GLY A 97 0.33 5.54 9.52
N ILE A 98 -0.40 4.50 9.16
CA ILE A 98 -1.84 4.49 9.36
C ILE A 98 -2.25 4.27 10.83
N SER A 99 -1.43 3.59 11.62
CA SER A 99 -1.74 3.33 13.04
C SER A 99 -1.35 4.47 13.96
N ASN A 100 -0.18 5.10 13.77
CA ASN A 100 0.37 6.08 14.72
C ASN A 100 0.54 7.49 14.15
N PHE A 101 0.51 7.65 12.83
CA PHE A 101 0.72 8.94 12.15
C PHE A 101 -0.41 9.26 11.17
N TRP A 102 -1.60 8.72 11.42
CA TRP A 102 -2.74 8.84 10.52
C TRP A 102 -3.17 10.29 10.26
N GLU A 103 -3.04 11.19 11.24
CA GLU A 103 -3.37 12.60 11.05
C GLU A 103 -2.52 13.24 9.94
N ARG A 104 -1.25 12.88 9.88
CA ARG A 104 -0.32 13.34 8.86
C ARG A 104 -0.58 12.65 7.52
N VAL A 105 -0.74 11.33 7.55
CA VAL A 105 -0.95 10.52 6.34
C VAL A 105 -2.25 10.86 5.64
N LEU A 106 -3.32 11.10 6.40
CA LEU A 106 -4.66 11.37 5.88
C LEU A 106 -4.95 12.86 5.68
N GLU A 107 -3.93 13.73 5.70
CA GLU A 107 -4.09 15.18 5.60
C GLU A 107 -4.97 15.61 4.42
N ASP A 108 -4.75 15.02 3.26
CA ASP A 108 -5.50 15.32 2.04
C ASP A 108 -6.60 14.29 1.71
N TYR A 109 -6.88 13.38 2.66
CA TYR A 109 -7.96 12.42 2.48
C TYR A 109 -9.31 13.11 2.67
N ASN A 110 -10.17 12.96 1.67
CA ASN A 110 -11.50 13.56 1.65
C ASN A 110 -12.55 12.58 1.10
N ASP A 111 -12.47 11.34 1.52
CA ASP A 111 -13.40 10.26 1.17
C ASP A 111 -13.49 10.00 -0.36
N GLN A 112 -12.43 10.29 -1.09
CA GLN A 112 -12.35 10.04 -2.53
C GLN A 112 -12.43 8.53 -2.82
N ASP A 113 -13.07 8.17 -3.94
CA ASP A 113 -13.17 6.77 -4.36
C ASP A 113 -11.82 6.13 -4.69
N ASN A 114 -10.86 6.95 -5.14
CA ASN A 114 -9.50 6.51 -5.44
C ASN A 114 -8.51 7.50 -4.84
N TRP A 115 -7.97 7.17 -3.69
CA TRP A 115 -7.02 8.00 -2.96
C TRP A 115 -5.75 7.19 -2.70
N ALA A 116 -4.60 7.85 -2.87
CA ALA A 116 -3.31 7.22 -2.61
C ALA A 116 -2.27 8.25 -2.23
N VAL A 117 -1.36 7.85 -1.35
CA VAL A 117 -0.16 8.62 -0.99
C VAL A 117 1.04 7.68 -0.93
N VAL A 118 2.23 8.26 -1.06
CA VAL A 118 3.50 7.59 -0.77
C VAL A 118 4.00 8.10 0.56
N VAL A 119 4.36 7.17 1.44
CA VAL A 119 4.99 7.47 2.72
C VAL A 119 6.39 6.91 2.76
N ARG A 120 7.23 7.48 3.59
CA ARG A 120 8.58 6.99 3.88
C ARG A 120 8.76 6.85 5.38
N GLY A 121 9.34 5.74 5.80
CA GLY A 121 9.72 5.51 7.19
C GLY A 121 11.08 6.13 7.50
N PHE A 122 11.24 6.60 8.73
CA PHE A 122 12.47 7.19 9.23
C PHE A 122 12.86 6.55 10.55
N ASP A 123 14.14 6.39 10.76
CA ASP A 123 14.75 5.94 12.01
C ASP A 123 15.41 7.15 12.67
N LEU A 124 14.66 7.84 13.51
CA LEU A 124 15.10 9.10 14.11
C LEU A 124 16.08 8.89 15.27
N ASN A 125 16.03 7.74 15.95
CA ASN A 125 16.88 7.45 17.10
C ASN A 125 18.07 6.53 16.74
N SER A 126 18.21 6.14 15.47
CA SER A 126 19.31 5.32 14.95
C SER A 126 19.42 3.93 15.58
N ASP A 127 18.29 3.34 15.99
CA ASP A 127 18.26 1.98 16.55
C ASP A 127 18.05 0.88 15.47
N GLY A 128 17.97 1.26 14.21
CA GLY A 128 17.75 0.36 13.07
C GLY A 128 16.29 0.07 12.77
N LYS A 129 15.36 0.64 13.53
CA LYS A 129 13.92 0.44 13.35
C LYS A 129 13.23 1.74 12.95
N VAL A 130 12.24 1.64 12.10
CA VAL A 130 11.39 2.80 11.74
C VAL A 130 10.59 3.23 12.96
N ASP A 131 10.71 4.50 13.33
CA ASP A 131 10.00 5.10 14.46
C ASP A 131 9.18 6.34 14.08
N SER A 132 9.30 6.82 12.84
CA SER A 132 8.52 7.93 12.32
C SER A 132 8.16 7.69 10.86
N VAL A 133 7.07 8.28 10.40
CA VAL A 133 6.59 8.18 9.02
C VAL A 133 6.12 9.55 8.55
N ASP A 134 6.46 9.90 7.32
CA ASP A 134 6.00 11.13 6.69
C ASP A 134 5.63 10.89 5.23
N LEU A 135 4.84 11.81 4.68
CA LEU A 135 4.56 11.88 3.24
C LEU A 135 5.84 12.26 2.47
N VAL A 136 5.99 11.73 1.28
CA VAL A 136 7.10 12.07 0.39
C VAL A 136 6.64 12.49 -1.01
#